data_a74a6350f93ab1e5de2d6a733dcde3d9
#
_entry.id   a74a6350f93ab1e5de2d6a733dcde3d9
#
_cell.length_a   1.000
_cell.length_b   1.000
_cell.length_c   1.000
_cell.angle_alpha   90.00
_cell.angle_beta   90.00
_cell.angle_gamma   90.00
#
_symmetry.space_group_name_H-M   'P 1'
#
loop_
_entity.id
_entity.type
_entity.pdbx_description
1 polymer ?
#
loop_
_entity_poly.entity_id
_entity_poly.type
_entity_poly.pdbx_seq_one_letter_code
_entity_poly.pdbx_strand_id
1 'polypeptide(L)'
;SIGYSFIKLNTYEDVLANFRAQLAEFNAKKLEEKGHAASFSDAEFNRIMIHMDNHSVYESAKILRDKYILQLDNGENVYLDFFSNDTDRNIYQVTHQVTMDKVHKEDVVYKNRYDVTVLINGLPMIQIELKRPGVEINEAINQINRYRKFSFKGLFRYLQLFVVSNSVQTKYFCNENEMVDGRYNPILKSLVFFWTDDKNTRINDLNTFTSEFFCKPAITEMIDKYMIIKTTEPVLMVMRPYQIYAVKAAKKRVLEVKQNGYVFACTGSGKTLTSFKLAQLLREEARVDL
;
A
#
# COMPACT_ATOMS: atom_id res chain seq x y z
N SER A 1 -13.25 -16.67 -1.30
CA SER A 1 -12.22 -16.25 -0.33
C SER A 1 -10.96 -15.87 -1.10
N ILE A 2 -10.38 -14.69 -0.84
CA ILE A 2 -9.11 -14.23 -1.43
C ILE A 2 -7.90 -14.67 -0.58
N GLY A 3 -8.12 -15.53 0.44
CA GLY A 3 -7.06 -16.13 1.25
C GLY A 3 -6.44 -15.23 2.32
N TYR A 4 -7.10 -14.15 2.73
CA TYR A 4 -6.66 -13.30 3.85
C TYR A 4 -7.19 -13.86 5.16
N SER A 5 -6.37 -13.78 6.21
CA SER A 5 -6.78 -14.12 7.57
C SER A 5 -7.54 -12.94 8.19
N PHE A 6 -8.75 -13.19 8.67
CA PHE A 6 -9.46 -12.19 9.46
C PHE A 6 -8.89 -12.15 10.88
N ILE A 7 -8.58 -10.94 11.36
CA ILE A 7 -8.11 -10.71 12.72
C ILE A 7 -8.90 -9.56 13.35
N LYS A 8 -9.26 -9.71 14.61
CA LYS A 8 -9.99 -8.66 15.35
C LYS A 8 -8.99 -7.76 16.08
N LEU A 9 -8.82 -6.54 15.59
CA LEU A 9 -8.01 -5.49 16.19
C LEU A 9 -8.94 -4.30 16.50
N ASN A 10 -9.08 -3.95 17.76
CA ASN A 10 -10.05 -2.91 18.16
C ASN A 10 -9.37 -1.55 18.37
N THR A 11 -8.12 -1.56 18.81
CA THR A 11 -7.36 -0.36 19.20
C THR A 11 -6.05 -0.27 18.41
N TYR A 12 -5.38 0.87 18.53
CA TYR A 12 -4.05 1.05 17.93
C TYR A 12 -2.99 0.16 18.62
N GLU A 13 -3.12 -0.09 19.92
CA GLU A 13 -2.26 -0.99 20.66
C GLU A 13 -2.38 -2.43 20.15
N ASP A 14 -3.59 -2.88 19.81
CA ASP A 14 -3.78 -4.19 19.17
C ASP A 14 -3.05 -4.25 17.81
N VAL A 15 -3.08 -3.16 17.03
CA VAL A 15 -2.37 -3.07 15.75
C VAL A 15 -0.86 -3.13 15.95
N LEU A 16 -0.32 -2.44 16.96
CA LEU A 16 1.11 -2.49 17.30
C LEU A 16 1.56 -3.88 17.74
N ALA A 17 0.79 -4.53 18.61
CA ALA A 17 1.08 -5.90 19.07
C ALA A 17 1.03 -6.90 17.91
N ASN A 18 0.03 -6.79 17.04
CA ASN A 18 -0.06 -7.62 15.82
C ASN A 18 1.12 -7.36 14.88
N PHE A 19 1.49 -6.11 14.65
CA PHE A 19 2.63 -5.77 13.81
C PHE A 19 3.93 -6.38 14.33
N ARG A 20 4.20 -6.26 15.64
CA ARG A 20 5.37 -6.88 16.28
C ARG A 20 5.44 -8.38 16.02
N ALA A 21 4.33 -9.09 16.20
CA ALA A 21 4.25 -10.53 16.00
C ALA A 21 4.43 -10.91 14.51
N GLN A 22 3.70 -10.24 13.62
CA GLN A 22 3.73 -10.56 12.19
C GLN A 22 5.05 -10.21 11.52
N LEU A 23 5.71 -9.11 11.95
CA LEU A 23 7.04 -8.75 11.46
C LEU A 23 8.09 -9.77 11.87
N ALA A 24 8.01 -10.29 13.11
CA ALA A 24 8.89 -11.34 13.58
C ALA A 24 8.68 -12.66 12.81
N GLU A 25 7.44 -13.06 12.58
CA GLU A 25 7.09 -14.23 11.76
C GLU A 25 7.58 -14.09 10.32
N PHE A 26 7.34 -12.94 9.70
CA PHE A 26 7.79 -12.65 8.33
C PHE A 26 9.31 -12.72 8.16
N ASN A 27 10.08 -12.37 9.21
CA ASN A 27 11.54 -12.44 9.22
C ASN A 27 12.09 -13.66 10.01
N ALA A 28 11.27 -14.61 10.40
CA ALA A 28 11.63 -15.71 11.30
C ALA A 28 12.92 -16.44 10.87
N LYS A 29 13.00 -16.83 9.59
CA LYS A 29 14.19 -17.49 9.04
C LYS A 29 15.48 -16.68 9.23
N LYS A 30 15.41 -15.36 9.03
CA LYS A 30 16.58 -14.47 9.17
C LYS A 30 17.00 -14.30 10.64
N LEU A 31 16.03 -14.29 11.55
CA LEU A 31 16.25 -14.24 12.99
C LEU A 31 16.89 -15.55 13.48
N GLU A 32 16.35 -16.68 13.05
CA GLU A 32 16.88 -18.03 13.38
C GLU A 32 18.32 -18.22 12.86
N GLU A 33 18.64 -17.76 11.65
CA GLU A 33 19.99 -17.77 11.08
C GLU A 33 21.00 -16.97 11.93
N LYS A 34 20.51 -16.05 12.78
CA LYS A 34 21.31 -15.28 13.77
C LYS A 34 21.21 -15.82 15.20
N GLY A 35 20.69 -17.03 15.38
CA GLY A 35 20.53 -17.64 16.68
C GLY A 35 19.50 -16.94 17.58
N HIS A 36 18.54 -16.24 16.98
CA HIS A 36 17.51 -15.48 17.67
C HIS A 36 16.14 -16.13 17.50
N ALA A 37 15.29 -16.05 18.51
CA ALA A 37 13.89 -16.51 18.39
C ALA A 37 13.12 -15.65 17.38
N ALA A 38 12.07 -16.22 16.78
CA ALA A 38 11.15 -15.48 15.91
C ALA A 38 10.22 -14.53 16.71
N SER A 39 10.84 -13.65 17.50
CA SER A 39 10.16 -12.65 18.33
C SER A 39 11.12 -11.48 18.58
N PHE A 40 10.60 -10.31 18.90
CA PHE A 40 11.42 -9.15 19.27
C PHE A 40 11.26 -8.85 20.76
N SER A 41 12.35 -8.50 21.44
CA SER A 41 12.32 -7.90 22.78
C SER A 41 11.69 -6.48 22.71
N ASP A 42 11.36 -5.91 23.86
CA ASP A 42 10.85 -4.52 23.89
C ASP A 42 11.88 -3.52 23.40
N ALA A 43 13.17 -3.74 23.68
CA ALA A 43 14.26 -2.89 23.23
C ALA A 43 14.44 -3.00 21.71
N GLU A 44 14.40 -4.20 21.15
CA GLU A 44 14.48 -4.45 19.71
C GLU A 44 13.28 -3.84 18.96
N PHE A 45 12.08 -4.06 19.47
CA PHE A 45 10.88 -3.49 18.88
C PHE A 45 10.88 -1.96 18.95
N ASN A 46 11.36 -1.37 20.04
CA ASN A 46 11.51 0.07 20.13
C ASN A 46 12.50 0.62 19.09
N ARG A 47 13.63 -0.05 18.84
CA ARG A 47 14.57 0.32 17.76
C ARG A 47 13.90 0.28 16.38
N ILE A 48 13.06 -0.76 16.12
CA ILE A 48 12.27 -0.84 14.89
C ILE A 48 11.32 0.34 14.79
N MET A 49 10.58 0.66 15.84
CA MET A 49 9.60 1.74 15.84
C MET A 49 10.25 3.12 15.66
N ILE A 50 11.44 3.33 16.21
CA ILE A 50 12.23 4.57 15.99
C ILE A 50 12.63 4.69 14.52
N HIS A 51 13.10 3.60 13.90
CA HIS A 51 13.42 3.59 12.47
C HIS A 51 12.19 3.87 11.59
N MET A 52 11.03 3.34 11.99
CA MET A 52 9.79 3.49 11.26
C MET A 52 9.08 4.83 11.51
N ASP A 53 9.50 5.60 12.53
CA ASP A 53 8.93 6.93 12.75
C ASP A 53 9.39 7.87 11.63
N ASN A 54 8.43 8.42 10.93
CA ASN A 54 8.66 9.28 9.77
C ASN A 54 7.59 10.37 9.69
N HIS A 55 7.81 11.34 8.83
CA HIS A 55 6.96 12.53 8.74
C HIS A 55 6.11 12.58 7.46
N SER A 56 6.29 11.62 6.53
CA SER A 56 5.56 11.64 5.26
C SER A 56 5.23 10.26 4.72
N VAL A 57 4.17 10.20 3.92
CA VAL A 57 3.80 8.98 3.16
C VAL A 57 4.91 8.56 2.20
N TYR A 58 5.64 9.51 1.63
CA TYR A 58 6.78 9.24 0.76
C TYR A 58 7.91 8.49 1.50
N GLU A 59 8.27 8.94 2.71
CA GLU A 59 9.26 8.26 3.54
C GLU A 59 8.80 6.87 3.95
N SER A 60 7.53 6.72 4.38
CA SER A 60 6.93 5.42 4.65
C SER A 60 7.05 4.46 3.47
N ALA A 61 6.76 4.95 2.25
CA ALA A 61 6.85 4.13 1.05
C ALA A 61 8.28 3.69 0.71
N LYS A 62 9.28 4.50 1.06
CA LYS A 62 10.71 4.13 0.94
C LYS A 62 11.09 3.08 1.98
N ILE A 63 10.84 3.35 3.26
CA ILE A 63 11.14 2.43 4.37
C ILE A 63 10.53 1.04 4.10
N LEU A 64 9.29 1.00 3.60
CA LEU A 64 8.61 -0.26 3.25
C LEU A 64 9.38 -1.12 2.24
N ARG A 65 10.14 -0.50 1.33
CA ARG A 65 10.89 -1.17 0.25
C ARG A 65 12.36 -1.35 0.54
N ASP A 66 12.87 -0.67 1.57
CA ASP A 66 14.24 -0.77 1.99
C ASP A 66 14.41 -1.87 3.06
N LYS A 67 15.63 -2.31 3.25
CA LYS A 67 16.00 -3.22 4.34
C LYS A 67 16.46 -2.41 5.55
N TYR A 68 15.99 -2.81 6.72
CA TYR A 68 16.45 -2.23 7.99
C TYR A 68 17.46 -3.14 8.65
N ILE A 69 18.61 -2.58 9.08
CA ILE A 69 19.61 -3.30 9.86
C ILE A 69 19.26 -3.14 11.33
N LEU A 70 18.73 -4.19 11.93
CA LEU A 70 18.45 -4.24 13.37
C LEU A 70 19.62 -4.91 14.10
N GLN A 71 20.16 -4.23 15.11
CA GLN A 71 21.03 -4.87 16.09
C GLN A 71 20.16 -5.63 17.10
N LEU A 72 20.38 -6.92 17.21
CA LEU A 72 19.71 -7.81 18.17
C LEU A 72 20.35 -7.65 19.56
N ASP A 73 19.62 -8.08 20.60
CA ASP A 73 20.12 -8.00 21.98
C ASP A 73 21.29 -8.98 22.24
N ASN A 74 21.48 -10.00 21.40
CA ASN A 74 22.66 -10.88 21.42
C ASN A 74 23.91 -10.25 20.72
N GLY A 75 23.81 -9.03 20.21
CA GLY A 75 24.87 -8.28 19.53
C GLY A 75 24.97 -8.54 18.03
N GLU A 76 24.25 -9.49 17.48
CA GLU A 76 24.20 -9.76 16.03
C GLU A 76 23.38 -8.72 15.28
N ASN A 77 23.67 -8.56 13.99
CA ASN A 77 22.88 -7.72 13.10
C ASN A 77 22.04 -8.57 12.15
N VAL A 78 20.75 -8.21 11.99
CA VAL A 78 19.83 -8.83 11.05
C VAL A 78 19.25 -7.79 10.08
N TYR A 79 19.10 -8.17 8.80
CA TYR A 79 18.47 -7.34 7.78
C TYR A 79 16.98 -7.66 7.70
N LEU A 80 16.16 -6.85 8.32
CA LEU A 80 14.70 -7.00 8.29
C LEU A 80 14.13 -6.48 6.96
N ASP A 81 13.19 -7.25 6.40
CA ASP A 81 12.29 -6.79 5.35
C ASP A 81 10.95 -6.40 5.98
N PHE A 82 10.28 -5.39 5.44
CA PHE A 82 8.91 -5.01 5.81
C PHE A 82 7.88 -5.51 4.80
N PHE A 83 8.31 -5.73 3.57
CA PHE A 83 7.47 -6.20 2.46
C PHE A 83 8.31 -7.04 1.50
N SER A 84 7.67 -7.99 0.80
CA SER A 84 8.31 -8.82 -0.23
C SER A 84 7.55 -8.71 -1.55
N ASN A 85 8.30 -8.71 -2.65
CA ASN A 85 7.74 -8.88 -4.00
C ASN A 85 7.31 -10.33 -4.29
N ASP A 86 7.77 -11.28 -3.48
CA ASP A 86 7.28 -12.65 -3.48
C ASP A 86 5.97 -12.73 -2.68
N THR A 87 4.88 -12.99 -3.39
CA THR A 87 3.53 -13.06 -2.83
C THR A 87 3.43 -14.06 -1.68
N ASP A 88 4.06 -15.22 -1.83
CA ASP A 88 3.89 -16.33 -0.87
C ASP A 88 4.66 -16.10 0.44
N ARG A 89 5.61 -15.19 0.43
CA ARG A 89 6.32 -14.78 1.66
C ARG A 89 5.51 -13.82 2.53
N ASN A 90 4.59 -13.05 1.95
CA ASN A 90 3.84 -12.05 2.70
C ASN A 90 2.69 -12.67 3.49
N ILE A 91 2.42 -12.13 4.66
CA ILE A 91 1.31 -12.49 5.53
C ILE A 91 0.18 -11.47 5.32
N TYR A 92 -0.97 -11.93 4.83
CA TYR A 92 -2.11 -11.06 4.50
C TYR A 92 -3.21 -11.21 5.52
N GLN A 93 -3.59 -10.08 6.13
CA GLN A 93 -4.63 -10.01 7.13
C GLN A 93 -5.65 -8.92 6.78
N VAL A 94 -6.85 -9.06 7.30
CA VAL A 94 -7.89 -8.04 7.22
C VAL A 94 -8.52 -7.86 8.59
N THR A 95 -8.74 -6.61 8.97
CA THR A 95 -9.45 -6.23 10.19
C THR A 95 -10.51 -5.18 9.86
N HIS A 96 -11.42 -4.94 10.80
CA HIS A 96 -12.43 -3.90 10.67
C HIS A 96 -12.63 -3.13 11.97
N GLN A 97 -13.15 -1.93 11.83
CA GLN A 97 -13.57 -1.08 12.94
C GLN A 97 -12.47 -0.75 13.97
N VAL A 98 -11.23 -0.63 13.50
CA VAL A 98 -10.12 -0.15 14.34
C VAL A 98 -10.43 1.26 14.82
N THR A 99 -10.38 1.44 16.13
CA THR A 99 -10.59 2.75 16.75
C THR A 99 -9.24 3.39 17.06
N MET A 100 -9.04 4.59 16.56
CA MET A 100 -7.90 5.42 16.94
C MET A 100 -8.23 6.28 18.16
N ASP A 101 -7.22 6.56 18.98
CA ASP A 101 -7.37 7.42 20.13
C ASP A 101 -7.92 8.79 19.78
N LYS A 102 -8.58 9.39 20.78
CA LYS A 102 -9.18 10.70 20.66
C LYS A 102 -8.11 11.74 20.31
N VAL A 103 -8.25 12.39 19.17
CA VAL A 103 -7.46 13.56 18.83
C VAL A 103 -8.20 14.79 19.34
N HIS A 104 -7.64 15.47 20.33
CA HIS A 104 -8.15 16.75 20.82
C HIS A 104 -7.62 17.87 19.94
N LYS A 105 -8.48 18.60 19.28
CA LYS A 105 -8.14 19.82 18.57
C LYS A 105 -9.29 20.82 18.72
N GLU A 106 -8.98 22.00 19.25
CA GLU A 106 -9.95 23.12 19.39
C GLU A 106 -11.28 22.68 20.04
N ASP A 107 -11.23 22.07 21.21
CA ASP A 107 -12.39 21.58 22.00
C ASP A 107 -13.23 20.46 21.32
N VAL A 108 -12.83 19.96 20.16
CA VAL A 108 -13.51 18.86 19.47
C VAL A 108 -12.72 17.56 19.60
N VAL A 109 -13.41 16.54 20.13
CA VAL A 109 -12.85 15.19 20.27
C VAL A 109 -13.24 14.35 19.06
N TYR A 110 -12.29 14.02 18.21
CA TYR A 110 -12.51 13.10 17.09
C TYR A 110 -12.17 11.67 17.52
N LYS A 111 -13.17 10.81 17.60
CA LYS A 111 -12.99 9.36 17.68
C LYS A 111 -13.23 8.79 16.30
N ASN A 112 -12.15 8.48 15.59
CA ASN A 112 -12.25 7.88 14.25
C ASN A 112 -12.24 6.36 14.36
N ARG A 113 -13.15 5.73 13.62
CA ARG A 113 -13.26 4.30 13.49
C ARG A 113 -13.15 3.96 12.01
N TYR A 114 -12.14 3.19 11.66
CA TYR A 114 -11.85 2.81 10.29
C TYR A 114 -12.70 1.61 9.88
N ASP A 115 -13.35 1.66 8.70
CA ASP A 115 -14.28 0.61 8.31
C ASP A 115 -13.56 -0.73 8.11
N VAL A 116 -12.64 -0.82 7.15
CA VAL A 116 -11.86 -2.03 6.89
C VAL A 116 -10.41 -1.66 6.59
N THR A 117 -9.48 -2.35 7.23
CA THR A 117 -8.04 -2.17 7.01
C THR A 117 -7.43 -3.50 6.55
N VAL A 118 -6.72 -3.46 5.44
CA VAL A 118 -5.89 -4.58 4.97
C VAL A 118 -4.47 -4.39 5.49
N LEU A 119 -3.95 -5.44 6.13
CA LEU A 119 -2.58 -5.47 6.62
C LEU A 119 -1.76 -6.47 5.82
N ILE A 120 -0.51 -6.11 5.56
CA ILE A 120 0.50 -7.02 4.98
C ILE A 120 1.68 -7.03 5.94
N ASN A 121 2.10 -8.20 6.40
CA ASN A 121 3.14 -8.39 7.41
C ASN A 121 2.85 -7.59 8.70
N GLY A 122 1.56 -7.46 9.06
CA GLY A 122 1.09 -6.68 10.20
C GLY A 122 1.01 -5.17 9.98
N LEU A 123 1.53 -4.62 8.86
CA LEU A 123 1.45 -3.19 8.54
C LEU A 123 0.11 -2.83 7.86
N PRO A 124 -0.58 -1.78 8.30
CA PRO A 124 -1.72 -1.21 7.57
C PRO A 124 -1.27 -0.71 6.20
N MET A 125 -1.71 -1.39 5.13
CA MET A 125 -1.31 -1.07 3.77
C MET A 125 -2.41 -0.44 2.95
N ILE A 126 -3.67 -0.83 3.21
CA ILE A 126 -4.81 -0.33 2.45
C ILE A 126 -5.96 -0.05 3.42
N GLN A 127 -6.54 1.13 3.29
CA GLN A 127 -7.77 1.51 4.00
C GLN A 127 -8.95 1.49 3.04
N ILE A 128 -10.02 0.81 3.44
CA ILE A 128 -11.27 0.71 2.68
C ILE A 128 -12.35 1.44 3.46
N GLU A 129 -13.04 2.36 2.81
CA GLU A 129 -14.16 3.10 3.37
C GLU A 129 -15.44 2.73 2.63
N LEU A 130 -16.45 2.29 3.38
CA LEU A 130 -17.68 1.75 2.84
C LEU A 130 -18.85 2.70 3.12
N LYS A 131 -19.69 2.91 2.13
CA LYS A 131 -20.94 3.67 2.24
C LYS A 131 -22.12 2.80 1.82
N ARG A 132 -23.30 3.12 2.33
CA ARG A 132 -24.53 2.45 1.90
C ARG A 132 -24.86 2.81 0.45
N PRO A 133 -25.55 1.93 -0.29
CA PRO A 133 -26.11 2.28 -1.59
C PRO A 133 -26.93 3.57 -1.51
N GLY A 134 -26.83 4.43 -2.52
CA GLY A 134 -27.49 5.74 -2.55
C GLY A 134 -26.70 6.89 -1.92
N VAL A 135 -25.61 6.61 -1.17
CA VAL A 135 -24.71 7.65 -0.67
C VAL A 135 -23.67 7.98 -1.75
N GLU A 136 -23.42 9.26 -1.95
CA GLU A 136 -22.41 9.73 -2.90
C GLU A 136 -21.00 9.25 -2.50
N ILE A 137 -20.27 8.66 -3.44
CA ILE A 137 -18.91 8.14 -3.18
C ILE A 137 -17.93 9.23 -2.73
N ASN A 138 -18.21 10.49 -3.06
CA ASN A 138 -17.43 11.63 -2.61
C ASN A 138 -17.43 11.80 -1.08
N GLU A 139 -18.47 11.33 -0.39
CA GLU A 139 -18.51 11.36 1.07
C GLU A 139 -17.44 10.46 1.68
N ALA A 140 -17.21 9.27 1.09
CA ALA A 140 -16.14 8.38 1.51
C ALA A 140 -14.75 9.02 1.27
N ILE A 141 -14.55 9.69 0.13
CA ILE A 141 -13.30 10.40 -0.16
C ILE A 141 -13.08 11.54 0.85
N ASN A 142 -14.11 12.31 1.16
CA ASN A 142 -14.04 13.37 2.17
C ASN A 142 -13.72 12.82 3.56
N GLN A 143 -14.25 11.64 3.90
CA GLN A 143 -13.96 10.98 5.16
C GLN A 143 -12.49 10.54 5.23
N ILE A 144 -11.93 9.95 4.17
CA ILE A 144 -10.50 9.63 4.09
C ILE A 144 -9.64 10.90 4.19
N ASN A 145 -10.01 11.98 3.51
CA ASN A 145 -9.30 13.25 3.64
C ASN A 145 -9.28 13.76 5.08
N ARG A 146 -10.41 13.61 5.81
CA ARG A 146 -10.46 13.95 7.24
C ARG A 146 -9.53 13.06 8.04
N TYR A 147 -9.48 11.74 7.79
CA TYR A 147 -8.56 10.82 8.46
C TYR A 147 -7.09 11.14 8.18
N ARG A 148 -6.74 11.44 6.94
CA ARG A 148 -5.39 11.87 6.54
C ARG A 148 -4.95 13.11 7.31
N LYS A 149 -5.85 14.08 7.47
CA LYS A 149 -5.55 15.34 8.15
C LYS A 149 -5.38 15.18 9.66
N PHE A 150 -6.13 14.26 10.30
CA PHE A 150 -6.26 14.27 11.76
C PHE A 150 -5.91 12.94 12.44
N SER A 151 -5.93 11.80 11.74
CA SER A 151 -5.96 10.49 12.41
C SER A 151 -4.88 9.52 11.99
N PHE A 152 -4.40 9.55 10.75
CA PHE A 152 -3.39 8.61 10.30
C PHE A 152 -2.03 8.96 10.92
N LYS A 153 -1.69 8.26 12.02
CA LYS A 153 -0.47 8.41 12.79
C LYS A 153 0.19 7.05 12.99
N GLY A 154 1.46 7.04 13.37
CA GLY A 154 2.21 5.83 13.62
C GLY A 154 2.16 4.87 12.42
N LEU A 155 1.80 3.61 12.62
CA LEU A 155 1.74 2.60 11.57
C LEU A 155 0.75 2.94 10.44
N PHE A 156 -0.31 3.73 10.70
CA PHE A 156 -1.24 4.15 9.64
C PHE A 156 -0.65 5.16 8.65
N ARG A 157 0.54 5.67 8.86
CA ARG A 157 1.30 6.42 7.85
C ARG A 157 1.83 5.53 6.72
N TYR A 158 1.87 4.21 6.95
CA TYR A 158 2.28 3.21 5.95
C TYR A 158 1.17 2.82 4.97
N LEU A 159 -0.04 3.34 5.15
CA LEU A 159 -1.11 3.18 4.17
C LEU A 159 -0.66 3.65 2.80
N GLN A 160 -0.69 2.75 1.82
CA GLN A 160 -0.27 3.02 0.44
C GLN A 160 -1.46 3.39 -0.43
N LEU A 161 -2.58 2.72 -0.23
CA LEU A 161 -3.77 2.82 -1.07
C LEU A 161 -5.03 3.02 -0.25
N PHE A 162 -5.98 3.70 -0.86
CA PHE A 162 -7.35 3.81 -0.40
C PHE A 162 -8.30 3.17 -1.40
N VAL A 163 -9.33 2.53 -0.89
CA VAL A 163 -10.47 2.04 -1.66
C VAL A 163 -11.74 2.61 -1.06
N VAL A 164 -12.63 3.09 -1.91
CA VAL A 164 -13.93 3.61 -1.51
C VAL A 164 -15.02 2.90 -2.27
N SER A 165 -16.09 2.48 -1.59
CA SER A 165 -17.21 1.82 -2.23
C SER A 165 -18.53 2.20 -1.59
N ASN A 166 -19.57 2.32 -2.43
CA ASN A 166 -20.96 2.42 -2.01
C ASN A 166 -21.81 1.26 -2.54
N SER A 167 -21.16 0.12 -2.81
CA SER A 167 -21.69 -1.10 -3.44
C SER A 167 -22.09 -0.97 -4.91
N VAL A 168 -22.34 0.24 -5.41
CA VAL A 168 -22.67 0.53 -6.83
C VAL A 168 -21.43 0.95 -7.61
N GLN A 169 -20.54 1.67 -6.94
CA GLN A 169 -19.27 2.10 -7.49
C GLN A 169 -18.14 1.78 -6.50
N THR A 170 -17.05 1.24 -7.02
CA THR A 170 -15.82 1.01 -6.28
C THR A 170 -14.67 1.72 -6.98
N LYS A 171 -13.90 2.49 -6.23
CA LYS A 171 -12.77 3.26 -6.73
C LYS A 171 -11.57 3.12 -5.82
N TYR A 172 -10.38 3.30 -6.38
CA TYR A 172 -9.14 3.29 -5.62
C TYR A 172 -8.29 4.52 -5.95
N PHE A 173 -7.38 4.86 -5.04
CA PHE A 173 -6.43 5.95 -5.20
C PHE A 173 -5.24 5.79 -4.27
N CYS A 174 -4.17 6.49 -4.57
CA CYS A 174 -2.95 6.49 -3.79
C CYS A 174 -3.09 7.36 -2.53
N ASN A 175 -2.39 6.98 -1.49
CA ASN A 175 -2.14 7.88 -0.37
C ASN A 175 -0.98 8.81 -0.75
N GLU A 176 -1.29 10.04 -1.12
CA GLU A 176 -0.30 11.08 -1.39
C GLU A 176 0.14 11.77 -0.08
N ASN A 177 1.20 12.56 -0.14
CA ASN A 177 1.58 13.38 1.00
C ASN A 177 0.43 14.32 1.41
N GLU A 178 0.08 14.30 2.68
CA GLU A 178 -1.00 15.11 3.24
C GLU A 178 -0.66 16.60 3.34
N MET A 179 0.63 16.92 3.33
CA MET A 179 1.13 18.28 3.38
C MET A 179 2.08 18.53 2.20
N VAL A 180 1.88 19.63 1.50
CA VAL A 180 2.76 20.12 0.44
C VAL A 180 2.98 21.61 0.69
N ASP A 181 4.23 22.04 0.76
CA ASP A 181 4.64 23.42 1.03
C ASP A 181 3.93 24.04 2.25
N GLY A 182 3.80 23.25 3.33
CA GLY A 182 3.15 23.65 4.58
C GLY A 182 1.63 23.76 4.52
N ARG A 183 1.01 23.36 3.42
CA ARG A 183 -0.45 23.37 3.24
C ARG A 183 -1.01 21.96 3.12
N TYR A 184 -2.22 21.75 3.65
CA TYR A 184 -2.92 20.48 3.50
C TYR A 184 -3.24 20.18 2.03
N ASN A 185 -2.84 19.00 1.58
CA ASN A 185 -3.04 18.49 0.22
C ASN A 185 -4.19 17.45 0.20
N PRO A 186 -5.43 17.85 -0.15
CA PRO A 186 -6.54 16.91 -0.25
C PRO A 186 -6.41 16.01 -1.47
N ILE A 187 -6.90 14.78 -1.39
CA ILE A 187 -7.03 13.91 -2.56
C ILE A 187 -7.92 14.57 -3.62
N LEU A 188 -7.38 14.73 -4.80
CA LEU A 188 -8.10 15.29 -5.94
C LEU A 188 -8.97 14.22 -6.60
N LYS A 189 -10.20 14.57 -6.98
CA LYS A 189 -11.12 13.65 -7.68
C LYS A 189 -10.55 13.09 -8.99
N SER A 190 -9.69 13.83 -9.65
CA SER A 190 -9.00 13.42 -10.89
C SER A 190 -7.98 12.29 -10.68
N LEU A 191 -7.57 12.04 -9.43
CA LEU A 191 -6.63 10.99 -9.02
C LEU A 191 -7.32 9.78 -8.39
N VAL A 192 -8.65 9.72 -8.47
CA VAL A 192 -9.49 8.62 -7.99
C VAL A 192 -9.97 7.80 -9.19
N PHE A 193 -9.56 6.54 -9.27
CA PHE A 193 -9.72 5.70 -10.45
C PHE A 193 -10.70 4.57 -10.22
N PHE A 194 -11.40 4.15 -11.29
CA PHE A 194 -12.02 2.84 -11.35
C PHE A 194 -10.98 1.79 -11.69
N TRP A 195 -11.13 0.59 -11.13
CA TRP A 195 -10.44 -0.57 -11.67
C TRP A 195 -11.10 -1.00 -12.99
N THR A 196 -10.33 -1.57 -13.89
CA THR A 196 -10.85 -2.07 -15.17
C THR A 196 -10.26 -3.43 -15.47
N ASP A 197 -10.91 -4.18 -16.36
CA ASP A 197 -10.30 -5.35 -16.99
C ASP A 197 -9.27 -4.94 -18.07
N ASP A 198 -8.69 -5.91 -18.74
CA ASP A 198 -7.71 -5.73 -19.81
C ASP A 198 -8.30 -5.10 -21.10
N LYS A 199 -9.62 -5.09 -21.23
CA LYS A 199 -10.39 -4.42 -22.30
C LYS A 199 -10.83 -3.02 -21.91
N ASN A 200 -10.39 -2.53 -20.77
CA ASN A 200 -10.76 -1.23 -20.19
C ASN A 200 -12.25 -1.12 -19.81
N THR A 201 -12.90 -2.24 -19.54
CA THR A 201 -14.28 -2.28 -19.00
C THR A 201 -14.21 -2.00 -17.49
N ARG A 202 -15.03 -1.06 -17.01
CA ARG A 202 -15.01 -0.68 -15.58
C ARG A 202 -15.60 -1.79 -14.72
N ILE A 203 -14.93 -2.06 -13.61
CA ILE A 203 -15.37 -2.96 -12.56
C ILE A 203 -15.90 -2.11 -11.40
N ASN A 204 -17.23 -2.02 -11.33
CA ASN A 204 -17.91 -1.20 -10.33
C ASN A 204 -18.33 -2.01 -9.10
N ASP A 205 -18.70 -3.26 -9.29
CA ASP A 205 -19.15 -4.17 -8.24
C ASP A 205 -18.02 -4.49 -7.26
N LEU A 206 -18.32 -4.36 -5.96
CA LEU A 206 -17.35 -4.56 -4.88
C LEU A 206 -16.83 -6.00 -4.82
N ASN A 207 -17.66 -7.01 -5.11
CA ASN A 207 -17.22 -8.41 -5.03
C ASN A 207 -16.24 -8.74 -6.16
N THR A 208 -16.54 -8.33 -7.40
CA THR A 208 -15.67 -8.49 -8.55
C THR A 208 -14.38 -7.70 -8.35
N PHE A 209 -14.48 -6.44 -7.89
CA PHE A 209 -13.31 -5.64 -7.53
C PHE A 209 -12.45 -6.36 -6.49
N THR A 210 -13.06 -6.90 -5.44
CA THR A 210 -12.34 -7.60 -4.37
C THR A 210 -11.62 -8.83 -4.90
N SER A 211 -12.25 -9.63 -5.74
CA SER A 211 -11.63 -10.85 -6.28
C SER A 211 -10.46 -10.58 -7.21
N GLU A 212 -10.49 -9.49 -7.95
CA GLU A 212 -9.43 -9.13 -8.91
C GLU A 212 -8.34 -8.26 -8.31
N PHE A 213 -8.73 -7.16 -7.64
CA PHE A 213 -7.79 -6.17 -7.11
C PHE A 213 -7.09 -6.65 -5.84
N PHE A 214 -7.80 -7.34 -4.94
CA PHE A 214 -7.27 -7.83 -3.68
C PHE A 214 -6.77 -9.29 -3.74
N CYS A 215 -6.79 -9.98 -4.89
CA CYS A 215 -6.08 -11.25 -4.92
C CYS A 215 -4.60 -11.01 -4.59
N LYS A 216 -4.00 -11.91 -3.80
CA LYS A 216 -2.65 -11.73 -3.24
C LYS A 216 -1.61 -11.34 -4.30
N PRO A 217 -1.52 -11.99 -5.48
CA PRO A 217 -0.58 -11.60 -6.51
C PRO A 217 -0.82 -10.20 -7.05
N ALA A 218 -2.08 -9.81 -7.30
CA ALA A 218 -2.38 -8.50 -7.87
C ALA A 218 -2.04 -7.36 -6.91
N ILE A 219 -2.38 -7.49 -5.63
CA ILE A 219 -2.07 -6.43 -4.65
C ILE A 219 -0.58 -6.34 -4.34
N THR A 220 0.14 -7.48 -4.29
CA THR A 220 1.59 -7.48 -4.16
C THR A 220 2.25 -6.78 -5.34
N GLU A 221 1.85 -7.14 -6.56
CA GLU A 221 2.38 -6.53 -7.77
C GLU A 221 2.03 -5.03 -7.86
N MET A 222 0.83 -4.65 -7.42
CA MET A 222 0.41 -3.25 -7.36
C MET A 222 1.36 -2.44 -6.47
N ILE A 223 1.60 -2.90 -5.25
CA ILE A 223 2.46 -2.20 -4.28
C ILE A 223 3.92 -2.21 -4.72
N ASP A 224 4.42 -3.32 -5.21
CA ASP A 224 5.81 -3.48 -5.63
C ASP A 224 6.12 -2.72 -6.93
N LYS A 225 5.32 -2.95 -7.97
CA LYS A 225 5.65 -2.52 -9.34
C LYS A 225 4.90 -1.28 -9.80
N TYR A 226 3.63 -1.12 -9.43
CA TYR A 226 2.76 -0.09 -10.01
C TYR A 226 2.46 1.10 -9.11
N MET A 227 2.99 1.09 -7.90
CA MET A 227 3.15 2.30 -7.11
C MET A 227 4.52 2.92 -7.37
N ILE A 228 4.54 4.20 -7.67
CA ILE A 228 5.73 4.92 -8.13
C ILE A 228 6.12 5.95 -7.09
N ILE A 229 7.37 5.85 -6.64
CA ILE A 229 8.00 6.83 -5.76
C ILE A 229 8.76 7.81 -6.63
N LYS A 230 8.24 9.04 -6.77
CA LYS A 230 8.90 10.11 -7.51
C LYS A 230 9.86 10.84 -6.57
N THR A 231 11.15 10.83 -6.87
CA THR A 231 12.18 11.39 -6.00
C THR A 231 12.45 12.87 -6.21
N THR A 232 12.24 13.38 -7.43
CA THR A 232 12.43 14.79 -7.77
C THR A 232 11.40 15.71 -7.10
N GLU A 233 10.20 15.23 -6.93
CA GLU A 233 9.14 15.81 -6.12
C GLU A 233 8.66 14.67 -5.21
N PRO A 234 8.91 14.69 -3.88
CA PRO A 234 8.61 13.56 -3.01
C PRO A 234 7.11 13.20 -3.00
N VAL A 235 6.68 12.38 -3.95
CA VAL A 235 5.28 11.98 -4.16
C VAL A 235 5.20 10.49 -4.41
N LEU A 236 4.20 9.85 -3.79
CA LEU A 236 3.77 8.50 -4.09
C LEU A 236 2.61 8.56 -5.08
N MET A 237 2.68 7.80 -6.16
CA MET A 237 1.64 7.72 -7.20
C MET A 237 1.25 6.27 -7.45
N VAL A 238 0.03 6.03 -7.92
CA VAL A 238 -0.41 4.73 -8.43
C VAL A 238 -0.72 4.82 -9.91
N MET A 239 -0.29 3.82 -10.67
CA MET A 239 -0.59 3.73 -12.10
C MET A 239 -2.08 3.43 -12.33
N ARG A 240 -2.62 3.97 -13.43
CA ARG A 240 -3.98 3.68 -13.87
C ARG A 240 -4.06 2.28 -14.50
N PRO A 241 -5.20 1.60 -14.47
CA PRO A 241 -5.32 0.23 -14.99
C PRO A 241 -4.84 0.08 -16.42
N TYR A 242 -5.26 0.95 -17.34
CA TYR A 242 -4.82 0.88 -18.74
C TYR A 242 -3.30 1.04 -18.92
N GLN A 243 -2.62 1.78 -18.05
CA GLN A 243 -1.16 1.90 -18.06
C GLN A 243 -0.52 0.59 -17.61
N ILE A 244 -1.07 -0.04 -16.56
CA ILE A 244 -0.62 -1.35 -16.05
C ILE A 244 -0.76 -2.41 -17.13
N TYR A 245 -1.92 -2.49 -17.78
CA TYR A 245 -2.15 -3.46 -18.87
C TYR A 245 -1.26 -3.20 -20.08
N ALA A 246 -1.03 -1.93 -20.44
CA ALA A 246 -0.10 -1.58 -21.51
C ALA A 246 1.35 -2.03 -21.20
N VAL A 247 1.81 -1.82 -19.96
CA VAL A 247 3.13 -2.29 -19.50
C VAL A 247 3.19 -3.82 -19.55
N LYS A 248 2.19 -4.52 -19.02
CA LYS A 248 2.13 -6.00 -19.02
C LYS A 248 2.16 -6.56 -20.44
N ALA A 249 1.35 -6.01 -21.34
CA ALA A 249 1.28 -6.46 -22.73
C ALA A 249 2.60 -6.20 -23.48
N ALA A 250 3.20 -5.01 -23.31
CA ALA A 250 4.48 -4.68 -23.93
C ALA A 250 5.62 -5.55 -23.39
N LYS A 251 5.68 -5.74 -22.06
CA LYS A 251 6.67 -6.63 -21.43
C LYS A 251 6.58 -8.07 -21.97
N LYS A 252 5.37 -8.62 -22.01
CA LYS A 252 5.13 -9.95 -22.60
C LYS A 252 5.59 -10.01 -24.05
N ARG A 253 5.29 -8.96 -24.83
CA ARG A 253 5.71 -8.89 -26.24
C ARG A 253 7.22 -8.94 -26.41
N VAL A 254 7.96 -8.21 -25.56
CA VAL A 254 9.43 -8.15 -25.61
C VAL A 254 10.06 -9.47 -25.14
N LEU A 255 9.62 -9.98 -23.98
CA LEU A 255 10.31 -11.10 -23.32
C LEU A 255 9.91 -12.47 -23.88
N GLU A 256 8.62 -12.68 -24.17
CA GLU A 256 8.11 -13.99 -24.58
C GLU A 256 7.98 -14.10 -26.10
N VAL A 257 7.34 -13.11 -26.74
CA VAL A 257 7.06 -13.17 -28.19
C VAL A 257 8.25 -12.73 -29.03
N LYS A 258 9.10 -11.84 -28.47
CA LYS A 258 10.33 -11.31 -29.13
C LYS A 258 10.05 -10.67 -30.50
N GLN A 259 8.98 -9.87 -30.57
CA GLN A 259 8.56 -9.18 -31.79
C GLN A 259 8.32 -7.71 -31.52
N ASN A 260 8.43 -6.90 -32.57
CA ASN A 260 8.08 -5.48 -32.53
C ASN A 260 6.58 -5.30 -32.21
N GLY A 261 6.26 -4.19 -31.58
CA GLY A 261 4.91 -3.82 -31.22
C GLY A 261 4.78 -2.31 -31.10
N TYR A 262 3.55 -1.85 -30.91
CA TYR A 262 3.27 -0.46 -30.62
C TYR A 262 2.17 -0.34 -29.56
N VAL A 263 2.21 0.74 -28.79
CA VAL A 263 1.15 1.12 -27.84
C VAL A 263 0.47 2.36 -28.37
N PHE A 264 -0.78 2.24 -28.76
CA PHE A 264 -1.58 3.39 -29.18
C PHE A 264 -2.13 4.12 -27.95
N ALA A 265 -1.70 5.35 -27.73
CA ALA A 265 -2.03 6.11 -26.53
C ALA A 265 -2.27 7.59 -26.86
N CYS A 266 -3.38 8.15 -26.36
CA CYS A 266 -3.75 9.56 -26.54
C CYS A 266 -2.80 10.51 -25.80
N THR A 267 -2.80 11.79 -26.20
CA THR A 267 -2.13 12.86 -25.46
C THR A 267 -2.68 12.94 -24.03
N GLY A 268 -1.81 13.10 -23.04
CA GLY A 268 -2.20 13.15 -21.63
C GLY A 268 -2.49 11.81 -20.97
N SER A 269 -2.37 10.66 -21.67
CA SER A 269 -2.56 9.32 -21.10
C SER A 269 -1.41 8.84 -20.22
N GLY A 270 -0.33 9.61 -20.07
CA GLY A 270 0.84 9.24 -19.28
C GLY A 270 1.79 8.28 -20.01
N LYS A 271 1.98 8.43 -21.32
CA LYS A 271 2.92 7.66 -22.14
C LYS A 271 4.32 7.57 -21.54
N THR A 272 4.85 8.70 -21.09
CA THR A 272 6.19 8.79 -20.47
C THR A 272 6.30 7.89 -19.25
N LEU A 273 5.29 7.91 -18.38
CA LEU A 273 5.26 7.07 -17.18
C LEU A 273 5.18 5.58 -17.54
N THR A 274 4.33 5.23 -18.52
CA THR A 274 4.18 3.86 -19.02
C THR A 274 5.48 3.32 -19.62
N SER A 275 6.15 4.13 -20.45
CA SER A 275 7.43 3.76 -21.08
C SER A 275 8.54 3.63 -20.05
N PHE A 276 8.63 4.56 -19.11
CA PHE A 276 9.60 4.49 -18.02
C PHE A 276 9.42 3.24 -17.17
N LYS A 277 8.18 2.92 -16.77
CA LYS A 277 7.90 1.72 -15.98
C LYS A 277 8.19 0.44 -16.76
N LEU A 278 7.88 0.39 -18.05
CA LEU A 278 8.24 -0.74 -18.90
C LEU A 278 9.75 -0.94 -18.95
N ALA A 279 10.53 0.13 -19.19
CA ALA A 279 11.98 0.07 -19.22
C ALA A 279 12.56 -0.40 -17.88
N GLN A 280 12.06 0.13 -16.75
CA GLN A 280 12.45 -0.31 -15.42
C GLN A 280 12.22 -1.81 -15.22
N LEU A 281 11.01 -2.32 -15.51
CA LEU A 281 10.68 -3.74 -15.31
C LEU A 281 11.47 -4.67 -16.27
N LEU A 282 11.73 -4.24 -17.50
CA LEU A 282 12.57 -5.00 -18.43
C LEU A 282 14.01 -5.10 -17.93
N ARG A 283 14.56 -4.02 -17.39
CA ARG A 283 15.90 -4.01 -16.78
C ARG A 283 15.99 -4.94 -15.57
N GLU A 284 14.98 -4.90 -14.69
CA GLU A 284 14.95 -5.72 -13.48
C GLU A 284 14.80 -7.22 -13.77
N GLU A 285 13.91 -7.60 -14.70
CA GLU A 285 13.55 -8.99 -14.96
C GLU A 285 14.45 -9.66 -16.01
N ALA A 286 14.85 -8.93 -17.05
CA ALA A 286 15.59 -9.51 -18.18
C ALA A 286 17.10 -9.25 -18.13
N ARG A 287 17.60 -8.45 -17.19
CA ARG A 287 18.97 -7.93 -17.18
C ARG A 287 19.35 -7.31 -18.53
N VAL A 288 18.38 -6.71 -19.22
CA VAL A 288 18.61 -6.03 -20.49
C VAL A 288 19.22 -4.67 -20.19
N ASP A 289 20.40 -4.40 -20.72
CA ASP A 289 20.98 -3.06 -20.74
C ASP A 289 20.20 -2.22 -21.76
N LEU A 290 19.54 -1.18 -21.30
CA LEU A 290 18.74 -0.26 -22.09
C LEU A 290 19.51 1.03 -22.37
#